data_cf600eeffa4747fc6a20448552dbfbfc
#
_entry.id   cf600eeffa4747fc6a20448552dbfbfc
#
_cell.length_a   1.000
_cell.length_b   1.000
_cell.length_c   1.000
_cell.angle_alpha   90.00
_cell.angle_beta   90.00
_cell.angle_gamma   90.00
#
_symmetry.space_group_name_H-M   'P 1'
#
loop_
_entity.id
_entity.type
_entity.pdbx_description
1 polymer ?
#
loop_
_entity_poly.entity_id
_entity_poly.type
_entity_poly.pdbx_seq_one_letter_code
_entity_poly.pdbx_strand_id
1 'polypeptide(L)'
;MNLDKKEISNFDEHAHEWWNKRGPYKLIHNLTPLRMEYITNQITLEDMEILDIGCGGGILAEELSKKGANVTGIDASEKTIEIAKQHSQENNLKINYECSTLEDHLKKSKKKYDSIICFELIEHVPDQLKLINDISKVSKKGSKLFLSTINRNIVSFLFAKVIAEYILKIVPQGTHQYEKFIKPSELNKILEKSNYKTIDIKGVKLNPIDFTFSFSSICLLYTSPSPRDVL
;
A
#
# COMPACT_ATOMS: atom_id res chain seq x y z
N MET A 1 2.64 7.95 -18.03
CA MET A 1 2.99 6.92 -17.06
C MET A 1 3.02 7.59 -15.68
N ASN A 2 2.15 7.18 -14.78
CA ASN A 2 2.03 7.80 -13.45
C ASN A 2 3.01 7.13 -12.46
N LEU A 3 4.32 7.32 -12.70
CA LEU A 3 5.40 6.59 -12.03
C LEU A 3 6.65 7.44 -11.90
N ASP A 4 7.29 7.42 -10.75
CA ASP A 4 8.62 8.00 -10.51
C ASP A 4 9.72 6.92 -10.62
N LYS A 5 10.48 6.95 -11.73
CA LYS A 5 11.53 5.95 -12.00
C LYS A 5 12.67 5.96 -10.99
N LYS A 6 12.91 7.08 -10.32
CA LYS A 6 13.99 7.19 -9.34
C LYS A 6 13.65 6.44 -8.06
N GLU A 7 12.37 6.44 -7.68
CA GLU A 7 11.91 5.69 -6.51
C GLU A 7 12.00 4.18 -6.72
N ILE A 8 11.66 3.67 -7.92
CA ILE A 8 11.80 2.24 -8.23
C ILE A 8 13.24 1.79 -8.08
N SER A 9 14.20 2.55 -8.59
CA SER A 9 15.62 2.23 -8.49
C SER A 9 16.09 2.04 -7.04
N ASN A 10 15.54 2.82 -6.10
CA ASN A 10 15.86 2.71 -4.69
C ASN A 10 15.33 1.40 -4.07
N PHE A 11 14.12 0.98 -4.46
CA PHE A 11 13.57 -0.30 -3.99
C PHE A 11 14.30 -1.50 -4.58
N ASP A 12 14.77 -1.42 -5.82
CA ASP A 12 15.52 -2.46 -6.50
C ASP A 12 16.87 -2.77 -5.83
N GLU A 13 17.53 -1.78 -5.25
CA GLU A 13 18.83 -1.94 -4.61
C GLU A 13 18.77 -2.87 -3.39
N HIS A 14 17.65 -2.84 -2.66
CA HIS A 14 17.47 -3.59 -1.42
C HIS A 14 16.40 -4.69 -1.51
N ALA A 15 15.96 -5.04 -2.71
CA ALA A 15 14.89 -6.03 -2.91
C ALA A 15 15.18 -7.38 -2.22
N HIS A 16 16.44 -7.83 -2.21
CA HIS A 16 16.86 -9.08 -1.57
C HIS A 16 16.66 -9.10 -0.04
N GLU A 17 16.55 -7.93 0.60
CA GLU A 17 16.32 -7.78 2.04
C GLU A 17 14.83 -7.76 2.43
N TRP A 18 13.91 -7.89 1.46
CA TRP A 18 12.48 -7.65 1.68
C TRP A 18 11.88 -8.50 2.81
N TRP A 19 12.31 -9.76 2.90
CA TRP A 19 11.82 -10.70 3.90
C TRP A 19 12.69 -10.78 5.17
N ASN A 20 13.77 -10.01 5.24
CA ASN A 20 14.57 -9.88 6.45
C ASN A 20 13.84 -9.00 7.48
N LYS A 21 13.20 -9.65 8.48
CA LYS A 21 12.46 -8.95 9.56
C LYS A 21 13.30 -8.00 10.42
N ARG A 22 14.63 -8.08 10.33
CA ARG A 22 15.57 -7.18 11.02
C ARG A 22 16.22 -6.17 10.06
N GLY A 23 15.93 -6.29 8.78
CA GLY A 23 16.44 -5.46 7.69
C GLY A 23 15.68 -4.15 7.50
N PRO A 24 15.90 -3.53 6.35
CA PRO A 24 15.30 -2.23 6.00
C PRO A 24 13.77 -2.22 6.04
N TYR A 25 13.15 -3.33 5.70
CA TYR A 25 11.69 -3.45 5.62
C TYR A 25 11.03 -3.89 6.94
N LYS A 26 11.78 -3.89 8.07
CA LYS A 26 11.29 -4.24 9.41
C LYS A 26 9.96 -3.55 9.77
N LEU A 27 9.82 -2.27 9.42
CA LEU A 27 8.62 -1.52 9.76
C LEU A 27 7.40 -1.99 8.97
N ILE A 28 7.57 -2.42 7.72
CA ILE A 28 6.47 -3.00 6.93
C ILE A 28 6.02 -4.30 7.59
N HIS A 29 6.97 -5.17 8.00
CA HIS A 29 6.65 -6.38 8.75
C HIS A 29 5.89 -6.10 10.04
N ASN A 30 6.32 -5.11 10.81
CA ASN A 30 5.69 -4.75 12.08
C ASN A 30 4.31 -4.09 11.90
N LEU A 31 4.08 -3.39 10.78
CA LEU A 31 2.81 -2.74 10.47
C LEU A 31 1.77 -3.71 9.89
N THR A 32 2.21 -4.75 9.20
CA THR A 32 1.32 -5.70 8.52
C THR A 32 0.27 -6.34 9.42
N PRO A 33 0.55 -6.77 10.67
CA PRO A 33 -0.49 -7.29 11.57
C PRO A 33 -1.62 -6.30 11.83
N LEU A 34 -1.29 -5.02 12.05
CA LEU A 34 -2.29 -3.97 12.28
C LEU A 34 -3.12 -3.69 11.01
N ARG A 35 -2.50 -3.74 9.84
CA ARG A 35 -3.19 -3.64 8.54
C ARG A 35 -4.15 -4.81 8.34
N MET A 36 -3.71 -6.03 8.64
CA MET A 36 -4.55 -7.22 8.54
C MET A 36 -5.75 -7.14 9.50
N GLU A 37 -5.54 -6.73 10.76
CA GLU A 37 -6.62 -6.47 11.72
C GLU A 37 -7.64 -5.47 11.15
N TYR A 38 -7.16 -4.35 10.59
CA TYR A 38 -8.03 -3.34 10.01
C TYR A 38 -8.86 -3.86 8.83
N ILE A 39 -8.23 -4.61 7.93
CA ILE A 39 -8.89 -5.17 6.75
C ILE A 39 -9.93 -6.22 7.16
N THR A 40 -9.55 -7.17 8.03
CA THR A 40 -10.44 -8.28 8.44
C THR A 40 -11.62 -7.82 9.29
N ASN A 41 -11.50 -6.69 9.98
CA ASN A 41 -12.64 -6.06 10.68
C ASN A 41 -13.64 -5.41 9.71
N GLN A 42 -13.29 -5.22 8.43
CA GLN A 42 -14.12 -4.55 7.44
C GLN A 42 -14.67 -5.50 6.36
N ILE A 43 -13.94 -6.59 6.04
CA ILE A 43 -14.31 -7.56 5.01
C ILE A 43 -13.96 -8.98 5.44
N THR A 44 -14.72 -9.95 4.93
CA THR A 44 -14.35 -11.37 4.96
C THR A 44 -13.47 -11.64 3.75
N LEU A 45 -12.35 -12.32 3.94
CA LEU A 45 -11.33 -12.50 2.88
C LEU A 45 -11.54 -13.74 2.02
N GLU A 46 -12.27 -14.75 2.53
CA GLU A 46 -12.50 -16.03 1.86
C GLU A 46 -13.05 -15.81 0.45
N ASP A 47 -12.40 -16.40 -0.53
CA ASP A 47 -12.74 -16.34 -1.97
C ASP A 47 -12.82 -14.95 -2.60
N MET A 48 -12.44 -13.87 -1.89
CA MET A 48 -12.45 -12.52 -2.44
C MET A 48 -11.33 -12.31 -3.46
N GLU A 49 -11.68 -11.72 -4.58
CA GLU A 49 -10.71 -11.22 -5.57
C GLU A 49 -10.13 -9.89 -5.08
N ILE A 50 -8.85 -9.87 -4.69
CA ILE A 50 -8.16 -8.70 -4.16
C ILE A 50 -7.04 -8.27 -5.08
N LEU A 51 -6.96 -6.96 -5.36
CA LEU A 51 -5.81 -6.34 -6.03
C LEU A 51 -4.98 -5.56 -4.99
N ASP A 52 -3.72 -5.93 -4.85
CA ASP A 52 -2.73 -5.21 -4.04
C ASP A 52 -1.82 -4.40 -4.98
N ILE A 53 -1.99 -3.07 -4.96
CA ILE A 53 -1.28 -2.13 -5.84
C ILE A 53 -0.08 -1.56 -5.11
N GLY A 54 1.12 -1.74 -5.67
CA GLY A 54 2.37 -1.48 -4.99
C GLY A 54 2.66 -2.56 -3.95
N CYS A 55 2.45 -3.82 -4.31
CA CYS A 55 2.54 -4.95 -3.39
C CYS A 55 3.95 -5.21 -2.84
N GLY A 56 4.98 -4.57 -3.43
CA GLY A 56 6.36 -4.79 -3.07
C GLY A 56 6.74 -6.26 -3.10
N GLY A 57 7.54 -6.73 -2.15
CA GLY A 57 7.92 -8.14 -2.02
C GLY A 57 6.84 -9.07 -1.47
N GLY A 58 5.57 -8.63 -1.41
CA GLY A 58 4.42 -9.49 -1.19
C GLY A 58 4.03 -9.76 0.26
N ILE A 59 4.58 -9.03 1.24
CA ILE A 59 4.33 -9.31 2.68
C ILE A 59 2.82 -9.29 3.00
N LEU A 60 2.10 -8.26 2.57
CA LEU A 60 0.66 -8.15 2.82
C LEU A 60 -0.13 -9.14 1.93
N ALA A 61 0.25 -9.27 0.67
CA ALA A 61 -0.40 -10.18 -0.28
C ALA A 61 -0.40 -11.63 0.22
N GLU A 62 0.70 -12.08 0.84
CA GLU A 62 0.77 -13.42 1.43
C GLU A 62 -0.16 -13.58 2.64
N GLU A 63 -0.22 -12.58 3.53
CA GLU A 63 -1.12 -12.64 4.68
C GLU A 63 -2.60 -12.66 4.26
N LEU A 64 -2.96 -11.93 3.21
CA LEU A 64 -4.30 -11.99 2.61
C LEU A 64 -4.59 -13.37 2.01
N SER A 65 -3.64 -13.93 1.26
CA SER A 65 -3.78 -15.26 0.64
C SER A 65 -3.91 -16.37 1.70
N LYS A 66 -3.14 -16.30 2.80
CA LYS A 66 -3.26 -17.23 3.95
C LYS A 66 -4.64 -17.18 4.61
N LYS A 67 -5.40 -16.11 4.42
CA LYS A 67 -6.78 -15.93 4.90
C LYS A 67 -7.85 -16.27 3.85
N GLY A 68 -7.46 -16.93 2.76
CA GLY A 68 -8.38 -17.43 1.74
C GLY A 68 -8.68 -16.47 0.59
N ALA A 69 -8.02 -15.31 0.50
CA ALA A 69 -8.22 -14.39 -0.61
C ALA A 69 -7.50 -14.85 -1.89
N ASN A 70 -8.12 -14.59 -3.05
CA ASN A 70 -7.53 -14.73 -4.38
C ASN A 70 -6.78 -13.44 -4.73
N VAL A 71 -5.49 -13.37 -4.41
CA VAL A 71 -4.72 -12.13 -4.50
C VAL A 71 -4.03 -11.99 -5.85
N THR A 72 -4.16 -10.81 -6.45
CA THR A 72 -3.30 -10.31 -7.52
C THR A 72 -2.46 -9.16 -6.93
N GLY A 73 -1.14 -9.30 -6.94
CA GLY A 73 -0.20 -8.25 -6.53
C GLY A 73 0.46 -7.63 -7.75
N ILE A 74 0.45 -6.30 -7.85
CA ILE A 74 1.17 -5.58 -8.92
C ILE A 74 2.17 -4.61 -8.31
N ASP A 75 3.36 -4.57 -8.89
CA ASP A 75 4.41 -3.61 -8.56
C ASP A 75 5.23 -3.27 -9.81
N ALA A 76 5.78 -2.07 -9.86
CA ALA A 76 6.57 -1.61 -11.01
C ALA A 76 8.03 -2.11 -10.98
N SER A 77 8.53 -2.60 -9.84
CA SER A 77 9.85 -3.15 -9.66
C SER A 77 9.88 -4.64 -10.04
N GLU A 78 10.66 -4.99 -11.05
CA GLU A 78 10.84 -6.38 -11.48
C GLU A 78 11.50 -7.22 -10.39
N LYS A 79 12.57 -6.70 -9.77
CA LYS A 79 13.31 -7.40 -8.71
C LYS A 79 12.42 -7.70 -7.49
N THR A 80 11.60 -6.73 -7.10
CA THR A 80 10.69 -6.89 -5.99
C THR A 80 9.62 -7.95 -6.28
N ILE A 81 9.08 -7.98 -7.50
CA ILE A 81 8.13 -9.01 -7.95
C ILE A 81 8.78 -10.39 -8.03
N GLU A 82 10.04 -10.49 -8.45
CA GLU A 82 10.77 -11.77 -8.42
C GLU A 82 10.89 -12.32 -7.00
N ILE A 83 11.24 -11.49 -6.03
CA ILE A 83 11.30 -11.86 -4.61
C ILE A 83 9.91 -12.28 -4.08
N ALA A 84 8.86 -11.54 -4.43
CA ALA A 84 7.49 -11.90 -4.04
C ALA A 84 7.06 -13.27 -4.58
N LYS A 85 7.35 -13.55 -5.85
CA LYS A 85 7.08 -14.85 -6.49
C LYS A 85 7.85 -15.99 -5.82
N GLN A 86 9.16 -15.80 -5.62
CA GLN A 86 10.00 -16.81 -4.99
C GLN A 86 9.48 -17.14 -3.59
N HIS A 87 9.26 -16.14 -2.73
CA HIS A 87 8.84 -16.36 -1.37
C HIS A 87 7.45 -17.01 -1.27
N SER A 88 6.50 -16.59 -2.12
CA SER A 88 5.17 -17.22 -2.15
C SER A 88 5.22 -18.69 -2.60
N GLN A 89 6.09 -19.03 -3.56
CA GLN A 89 6.31 -20.43 -3.99
C GLN A 89 6.91 -21.28 -2.86
N GLU A 90 7.91 -20.78 -2.16
CA GLU A 90 8.52 -21.45 -1.00
C GLU A 90 7.50 -21.72 0.12
N ASN A 91 6.48 -20.86 0.24
CA ASN A 91 5.40 -21.01 1.22
C ASN A 91 4.14 -21.69 0.66
N ASN A 92 4.17 -22.23 -0.56
CA ASN A 92 3.05 -22.90 -1.24
C ASN A 92 1.79 -22.02 -1.35
N LEU A 93 1.94 -20.71 -1.51
CA LEU A 93 0.85 -19.76 -1.69
C LEU A 93 0.59 -19.53 -3.18
N LYS A 94 -0.70 -19.45 -3.54
CA LYS A 94 -1.13 -19.17 -4.93
C LYS A 94 -1.49 -17.69 -5.04
N ILE A 95 -0.52 -16.88 -5.43
CA ILE A 95 -0.69 -15.43 -5.63
C ILE A 95 -0.27 -15.09 -7.06
N ASN A 96 -1.07 -14.29 -7.74
CA ASN A 96 -0.73 -13.79 -9.08
C ASN A 96 0.08 -12.49 -8.94
N TYR A 97 1.41 -12.57 -9.09
CA TYR A 97 2.27 -11.39 -9.10
C TYR A 97 2.62 -10.93 -10.51
N GLU A 98 2.44 -9.65 -10.79
CA GLU A 98 2.71 -9.03 -12.09
C GLU A 98 3.66 -7.83 -11.92
N CYS A 99 4.77 -7.82 -12.65
CA CYS A 99 5.57 -6.60 -12.83
C CYS A 99 4.79 -5.66 -13.74
N SER A 100 4.05 -4.73 -13.16
CA SER A 100 3.13 -3.88 -13.90
C SER A 100 2.75 -2.63 -13.11
N THR A 101 2.56 -1.52 -13.82
CA THR A 101 1.82 -0.39 -13.27
C THR A 101 0.31 -0.67 -13.35
N LEU A 102 -0.50 0.05 -12.57
CA LEU A 102 -1.96 -0.06 -12.68
C LEU A 102 -2.46 0.29 -14.09
N GLU A 103 -1.84 1.27 -14.73
CA GLU A 103 -2.17 1.65 -16.12
C GLU A 103 -1.94 0.49 -17.11
N ASP A 104 -0.84 -0.25 -16.96
CA ASP A 104 -0.51 -1.35 -17.85
C ASP A 104 -1.32 -2.60 -17.51
N HIS A 105 -1.63 -2.83 -16.24
CA HIS A 105 -2.56 -3.86 -15.80
C HIS A 105 -3.96 -3.66 -16.43
N LEU A 106 -4.46 -2.42 -16.43
CA LEU A 106 -5.74 -2.05 -17.07
C LEU A 106 -5.78 -2.30 -18.59
N LYS A 107 -4.64 -2.20 -19.27
CA LYS A 107 -4.56 -2.51 -20.72
C LYS A 107 -4.60 -4.01 -20.99
N LYS A 108 -3.99 -4.80 -20.10
CA LYS A 108 -3.81 -6.26 -20.25
C LYS A 108 -5.00 -7.06 -19.71
N SER A 109 -5.66 -6.57 -18.67
CA SER A 109 -6.71 -7.29 -17.95
C SER A 109 -7.99 -6.46 -17.83
N LYS A 110 -9.13 -7.13 -18.01
CA LYS A 110 -10.47 -6.57 -17.72
C LYS A 110 -11.03 -7.10 -16.40
N LYS A 111 -10.21 -7.81 -15.63
CA LYS A 111 -10.59 -8.34 -14.32
C LYS A 111 -11.02 -7.22 -13.38
N LYS A 112 -12.06 -7.50 -12.59
CA LYS A 112 -12.57 -6.61 -11.55
C LYS A 112 -12.40 -7.27 -10.19
N TYR A 113 -12.16 -6.46 -9.18
CA TYR A 113 -11.81 -6.92 -7.85
C TYR A 113 -12.86 -6.53 -6.83
N ASP A 114 -13.07 -7.41 -5.83
CA ASP A 114 -13.98 -7.21 -4.71
C ASP A 114 -13.42 -6.21 -3.71
N SER A 115 -12.09 -6.18 -3.58
CA SER A 115 -11.38 -5.19 -2.78
C SER A 115 -10.07 -4.80 -3.43
N ILE A 116 -9.68 -3.53 -3.24
CA ILE A 116 -8.42 -2.99 -3.69
C ILE A 116 -7.64 -2.47 -2.49
N ILE A 117 -6.36 -2.78 -2.44
CA ILE A 117 -5.44 -2.28 -1.44
C ILE A 117 -4.39 -1.43 -2.15
N CYS A 118 -4.12 -0.25 -1.61
CA CYS A 118 -3.14 0.69 -2.12
C CYS A 118 -2.50 1.41 -0.92
N PHE A 119 -1.49 0.79 -0.32
CA PHE A 119 -0.83 1.30 0.88
C PHE A 119 0.49 1.96 0.55
N GLU A 120 0.73 3.15 1.09
CA GLU A 120 1.92 3.99 0.92
C GLU A 120 2.38 4.11 -0.55
N LEU A 121 1.44 4.25 -1.48
CA LEU A 121 1.73 4.44 -2.90
C LEU A 121 1.26 5.80 -3.41
N ILE A 122 0.14 6.32 -2.90
CA ILE A 122 -0.50 7.52 -3.46
C ILE A 122 0.37 8.77 -3.34
N GLU A 123 1.25 8.88 -2.35
CA GLU A 123 2.23 9.96 -2.20
C GLU A 123 3.37 9.88 -3.21
N HIS A 124 3.60 8.71 -3.81
CA HIS A 124 4.69 8.45 -4.74
C HIS A 124 4.31 8.64 -6.21
N VAL A 125 3.03 8.85 -6.51
CA VAL A 125 2.57 9.05 -7.88
C VAL A 125 2.44 10.54 -8.22
N PRO A 126 2.80 10.95 -9.46
CA PRO A 126 2.66 12.33 -9.91
C PRO A 126 1.22 12.83 -9.96
N ASP A 127 0.26 11.99 -10.31
CA ASP A 127 -1.17 12.33 -10.41
C ASP A 127 -2.03 11.38 -9.57
N GLN A 128 -2.39 11.85 -8.38
CA GLN A 128 -3.17 11.12 -7.40
C GLN A 128 -4.62 10.88 -7.86
N LEU A 129 -5.24 11.89 -8.50
CA LEU A 129 -6.60 11.78 -9.01
C LEU A 129 -6.68 10.74 -10.13
N LYS A 130 -5.68 10.71 -11.01
CA LYS A 130 -5.57 9.70 -12.05
C LYS A 130 -5.44 8.28 -11.46
N LEU A 131 -4.62 8.10 -10.41
CA LEU A 131 -4.50 6.82 -9.72
C LEU A 131 -5.87 6.34 -9.21
N ILE A 132 -6.62 7.19 -8.49
CA ILE A 132 -7.94 6.83 -7.95
C ILE A 132 -8.95 6.54 -9.06
N ASN A 133 -8.93 7.32 -10.15
CA ASN A 133 -9.76 7.05 -11.33
C ASN A 133 -9.40 5.71 -11.99
N ASP A 134 -8.13 5.35 -12.04
CA ASP A 134 -7.70 4.06 -12.60
C ASP A 134 -8.07 2.90 -11.66
N ILE A 135 -7.96 3.07 -10.34
CA ILE A 135 -8.48 2.14 -9.33
C ILE A 135 -9.99 1.92 -9.52
N SER A 136 -10.76 2.96 -9.78
CA SER A 136 -12.19 2.82 -10.00
C SER A 136 -12.53 1.93 -11.19
N LYS A 137 -11.66 1.89 -12.21
CA LYS A 137 -11.86 1.04 -13.40
C LYS A 137 -11.65 -0.45 -13.13
N VAL A 138 -10.87 -0.85 -12.13
CA VAL A 138 -10.66 -2.24 -11.73
C VAL A 138 -11.58 -2.68 -10.59
N SER A 139 -12.31 -1.76 -9.99
CA SER A 139 -13.23 -2.02 -8.89
C SER A 139 -14.56 -2.60 -9.36
N LYS A 140 -15.08 -3.64 -8.66
CA LYS A 140 -16.48 -4.06 -8.77
C LYS A 140 -17.40 -3.00 -8.13
N LYS A 141 -18.70 -3.06 -8.44
CA LYS A 141 -19.69 -2.27 -7.71
C LYS A 141 -19.71 -2.70 -6.25
N GLY A 142 -19.67 -1.74 -5.32
CA GLY A 142 -19.65 -2.02 -3.89
C GLY A 142 -18.29 -2.49 -3.35
N SER A 143 -17.24 -2.54 -4.19
CA SER A 143 -15.89 -2.90 -3.74
C SER A 143 -15.37 -1.92 -2.69
N LYS A 144 -14.57 -2.42 -1.75
CA LYS A 144 -13.87 -1.57 -0.78
C LYS A 144 -12.46 -1.26 -1.25
N LEU A 145 -12.08 0.02 -1.15
CA LEU A 145 -10.74 0.51 -1.38
C LEU A 145 -10.09 0.82 -0.04
N PHE A 146 -9.01 0.12 0.29
CA PHE A 146 -8.17 0.41 1.44
C PHE A 146 -6.97 1.24 0.98
N LEU A 147 -6.87 2.45 1.50
CA LEU A 147 -5.75 3.35 1.24
C LEU A 147 -4.99 3.64 2.52
N SER A 148 -3.67 3.77 2.44
CA SER A 148 -2.89 4.41 3.48
C SER A 148 -1.87 5.36 2.87
N THR A 149 -1.52 6.40 3.62
CA THR A 149 -0.49 7.37 3.25
C THR A 149 0.03 8.11 4.47
N ILE A 150 1.20 8.70 4.35
CA ILE A 150 1.79 9.52 5.41
C ILE A 150 1.04 10.85 5.50
N ASN A 151 0.58 11.17 6.71
CA ASN A 151 -0.13 12.43 6.94
C ASN A 151 0.83 13.63 6.87
N ARG A 152 0.41 14.70 6.20
CA ARG A 152 1.18 15.94 6.12
C ARG A 152 1.05 16.75 7.43
N ASN A 153 1.82 16.36 8.44
CA ASN A 153 1.98 17.11 9.67
C ASN A 153 3.45 17.07 10.15
N ILE A 154 3.79 17.94 11.09
CA ILE A 154 5.16 18.07 11.60
C ILE A 154 5.65 16.77 12.25
N VAL A 155 4.78 16.07 12.96
CA VAL A 155 5.13 14.81 13.65
C VAL A 155 5.44 13.73 12.64
N SER A 156 4.62 13.60 11.60
CA SER A 156 4.86 12.64 10.51
C SER A 156 6.13 12.95 9.73
N PHE A 157 6.42 14.24 9.53
CA PHE A 157 7.65 14.67 8.86
C PHE A 157 8.90 14.32 9.68
N LEU A 158 8.92 14.66 10.97
CA LEU A 158 10.01 14.29 11.87
C LEU A 158 10.19 12.78 11.94
N PHE A 159 9.07 12.07 11.97
CA PHE A 159 9.05 10.61 12.02
C PHE A 159 9.56 9.97 10.71
N ALA A 160 9.10 10.44 9.55
CA ALA A 160 9.59 10.00 8.25
C ALA A 160 11.09 10.29 8.11
N LYS A 161 11.57 11.43 8.60
CA LYS A 161 12.99 11.79 8.63
C LYS A 161 13.78 10.86 9.55
N VAL A 162 13.28 10.55 10.75
CA VAL A 162 13.91 9.62 11.69
C VAL A 162 13.91 8.19 11.12
N ILE A 163 12.81 7.77 10.51
CA ILE A 163 12.74 6.47 9.82
C ILE A 163 13.73 6.41 8.66
N ALA A 164 13.75 7.45 7.81
CA ALA A 164 14.64 7.49 6.66
C ALA A 164 16.12 7.53 7.06
N GLU A 165 16.49 8.29 8.10
CA GLU A 165 17.88 8.49 8.51
C GLU A 165 18.39 7.38 9.44
N TYR A 166 17.54 6.85 10.36
CA TYR A 166 17.97 5.88 11.38
C TYR A 166 17.75 4.43 10.99
N ILE A 167 16.63 4.11 10.34
CA ILE A 167 16.25 2.72 10.04
C ILE A 167 16.67 2.34 8.63
N LEU A 168 16.51 3.27 7.72
CA LEU A 168 16.69 2.97 6.31
C LEU A 168 18.06 3.40 5.81
N LYS A 169 19.05 3.84 6.51
CA LYS A 169 20.35 4.17 5.90
C LYS A 169 20.45 3.97 4.35
N ILE A 170 19.33 3.66 3.77
CA ILE A 170 18.98 3.17 2.45
C ILE A 170 18.45 4.30 1.57
N VAL A 171 17.81 5.31 2.17
CA VAL A 171 17.24 6.40 1.39
C VAL A 171 18.19 7.57 1.42
N PRO A 172 18.66 8.05 0.25
CA PRO A 172 19.46 9.26 0.18
C PRO A 172 18.74 10.42 0.88
N GLN A 173 19.49 11.25 1.61
CA GLN A 173 18.94 12.45 2.24
C GLN A 173 18.11 13.26 1.23
N GLY A 174 16.87 13.61 1.59
CA GLY A 174 15.96 14.40 0.76
C GLY A 174 14.91 13.61 -0.03
N THR A 175 14.77 12.29 0.16
CA THR A 175 13.78 11.49 -0.56
C THR A 175 12.34 11.71 -0.06
N HIS A 176 12.14 12.09 1.20
CA HIS A 176 10.82 12.44 1.72
C HIS A 176 10.54 13.92 1.55
N GLN A 177 9.89 14.26 0.46
CA GLN A 177 9.41 15.62 0.23
C GLN A 177 8.11 15.81 1.01
N TYR A 178 8.13 16.64 2.06
CA TYR A 178 6.95 16.98 2.89
C TYR A 178 5.72 17.36 2.04
N GLU A 179 5.97 17.95 0.87
CA GLU A 179 4.96 18.38 -0.08
C GLU A 179 4.18 17.22 -0.72
N LYS A 180 4.78 16.03 -0.78
CA LYS A 180 4.12 14.81 -1.30
C LYS A 180 3.16 14.16 -0.28
N PHE A 181 3.29 14.49 1.00
CA PHE A 181 2.40 13.96 2.03
C PHE A 181 0.99 14.53 1.87
N ILE A 182 -0.03 13.75 2.21
CA ILE A 182 -1.42 14.08 1.92
C ILE A 182 -2.19 14.20 3.23
N LYS A 183 -2.96 15.28 3.40
CA LYS A 183 -3.89 15.41 4.53
C LYS A 183 -5.13 14.55 4.31
N PRO A 184 -5.76 13.99 5.38
CA PRO A 184 -7.02 13.25 5.25
C PRO A 184 -8.11 14.00 4.47
N SER A 185 -8.24 15.32 4.69
CA SER A 185 -9.22 16.15 3.99
C SER A 185 -8.93 16.34 2.50
N GLU A 186 -7.67 16.28 2.09
CA GLU A 186 -7.26 16.36 0.67
C GLU A 186 -7.53 15.03 -0.02
N LEU A 187 -7.18 13.91 0.64
CA LEU A 187 -7.49 12.58 0.11
C LEU A 187 -9.00 12.38 -0.04
N ASN A 188 -9.79 12.80 0.95
CA ASN A 188 -11.25 12.69 0.87
C ASN A 188 -11.81 13.41 -0.37
N LYS A 189 -11.32 14.62 -0.67
CA LYS A 189 -11.72 15.36 -1.88
C LYS A 189 -11.35 14.64 -3.18
N ILE A 190 -10.22 13.95 -3.22
CA ILE A 190 -9.78 13.16 -4.39
C ILE A 190 -10.71 11.94 -4.54
N LEU A 191 -11.02 11.25 -3.45
CA LEU A 191 -11.92 10.09 -3.42
C LEU A 191 -13.32 10.44 -3.90
N GLU A 192 -13.90 11.53 -3.39
CA GLU A 192 -15.24 12.02 -3.78
C GLU A 192 -15.32 12.32 -5.29
N LYS A 193 -14.29 12.92 -5.87
CA LYS A 193 -14.22 13.18 -7.34
C LYS A 193 -14.23 11.89 -8.18
N SER A 194 -13.89 10.75 -7.59
CA SER A 194 -13.84 9.44 -8.24
C SER A 194 -14.97 8.51 -7.79
N ASN A 195 -16.05 9.08 -7.21
CA ASN A 195 -17.23 8.36 -6.70
C ASN A 195 -16.92 7.36 -5.58
N TYR A 196 -15.92 7.66 -4.76
CA TYR A 196 -15.66 6.94 -3.53
C TYR A 196 -16.16 7.75 -2.33
N LYS A 197 -16.71 7.06 -1.34
CA LYS A 197 -17.14 7.65 -0.07
C LYS A 197 -16.26 7.10 1.05
N THR A 198 -15.59 7.96 1.79
CA THR A 198 -14.84 7.56 2.98
C THR A 198 -15.79 7.08 4.07
N ILE A 199 -15.60 5.86 4.57
CA ILE A 199 -16.46 5.27 5.62
C ILE A 199 -15.77 5.19 6.98
N ASP A 200 -14.44 5.13 7.02
CA ASP A 200 -13.67 5.15 8.25
C ASP A 200 -12.28 5.74 8.00
N ILE A 201 -11.70 6.35 9.01
CA ILE A 201 -10.31 6.83 8.99
C ILE A 201 -9.67 6.47 10.34
N LYS A 202 -8.61 5.66 10.30
CA LYS A 202 -7.82 5.33 11.48
C LYS A 202 -6.43 5.94 11.38
N GLY A 203 -6.04 6.66 12.39
CA GLY A 203 -4.66 7.06 12.58
C GLY A 203 -3.82 5.88 13.08
N VAL A 204 -2.56 5.87 12.71
CA VAL A 204 -1.57 4.89 13.16
C VAL A 204 -0.41 5.62 13.79
N LYS A 205 0.03 5.16 14.95
CA LYS A 205 1.24 5.63 15.65
C LYS A 205 2.25 4.51 15.76
N LEU A 206 3.53 4.87 15.74
CA LEU A 206 4.64 3.98 16.03
C LEU A 206 5.14 4.24 17.46
N ASN A 207 5.40 3.19 18.21
CA ASN A 207 6.19 3.25 19.44
C ASN A 207 7.69 3.22 19.05
N PRO A 208 8.48 4.28 19.36
CA PRO A 208 9.89 4.34 18.95
C PRO A 208 10.80 3.41 19.74
N ILE A 209 10.33 2.82 20.85
CA ILE A 209 11.15 1.94 21.69
C ILE A 209 11.20 0.52 21.12
N ASP A 210 10.06 -0.03 20.77
CA ASP A 210 9.92 -1.43 20.31
C ASP A 210 9.52 -1.55 18.83
N PHE A 211 9.29 -0.41 18.16
CA PHE A 211 8.86 -0.33 16.75
C PHE A 211 7.52 -1.04 16.47
N THR A 212 6.65 -1.10 17.47
CA THR A 212 5.28 -1.60 17.31
C THR A 212 4.34 -0.49 16.83
N PHE A 213 3.31 -0.88 16.10
CA PHE A 213 2.28 0.02 15.62
C PHE A 213 0.96 -0.21 16.35
N SER A 214 0.20 0.86 16.54
CA SER A 214 -1.16 0.80 17.10
C SER A 214 -2.04 1.88 16.51
N PHE A 215 -3.37 1.65 16.54
CA PHE A 215 -4.32 2.69 16.15
C PHE A 215 -4.28 3.87 17.12
N SER A 216 -4.53 5.06 16.59
CA SER A 216 -4.47 6.32 17.34
C SER A 216 -5.40 7.36 16.72
N SER A 217 -5.90 8.28 17.57
CA SER A 217 -6.53 9.51 17.08
C SER A 217 -5.51 10.53 16.56
N ILE A 218 -4.24 10.40 16.96
CA ILE A 218 -3.12 11.22 16.45
C ILE A 218 -2.52 10.47 15.26
N CYS A 219 -2.63 11.06 14.08
CA CYS A 219 -2.39 10.41 12.81
C CYS A 219 -0.97 10.64 12.30
N LEU A 220 -0.11 9.62 12.32
CA LEU A 220 1.15 9.57 11.57
C LEU A 220 0.88 9.06 10.15
N LEU A 221 0.27 7.89 10.05
CA LEU A 221 -0.30 7.27 8.87
C LEU A 221 -1.81 7.22 9.08
N TYR A 222 -2.59 7.19 8.01
CA TYR A 222 -4.01 6.91 8.11
C TYR A 222 -4.45 5.90 7.05
N THR A 223 -5.46 5.10 7.39
CA THR A 223 -6.07 4.13 6.49
C THR A 223 -7.55 4.48 6.35
N SER A 224 -8.07 4.33 5.16
CA SER A 224 -9.48 4.60 4.87
C SER A 224 -10.04 3.50 3.98
N PRO A 225 -11.06 2.74 4.41
CA PRO A 225 -11.89 1.99 3.50
C PRO A 225 -12.89 2.94 2.86
N SER A 226 -13.06 2.80 1.57
CA SER A 226 -13.96 3.65 0.80
C SER A 226 -14.75 2.79 -0.18
N PRO A 227 -16.06 2.53 0.05
CA PRO A 227 -16.90 1.84 -0.91
C PRO A 227 -17.10 2.73 -2.12
N ARG A 228 -17.12 2.09 -3.29
CA ARG A 228 -17.51 2.74 -4.52
C ARG A 228 -19.04 2.82 -4.57
N ASP A 229 -19.60 4.01 -4.39
CA ASP A 229 -20.98 4.28 -4.73
C ASP A 229 -21.08 4.32 -6.26
N VAL A 230 -21.95 3.49 -6.81
CA VAL A 230 -22.36 3.58 -8.20
C VAL A 230 -23.80 4.04 -8.21
N LEU A 231 -23.99 5.26 -8.64
CA LEU A 231 -25.28 5.71 -9.14
C LEU A 231 -25.67 4.93 -10.39
#